data_2a9fadf43b6384f2949c4672bf65eec7
#
_entry.id   2a9fadf43b6384f2949c4672bf65eec7
#
_cell.length_a   1.000
_cell.length_b   1.000
_cell.length_c   1.000
_cell.angle_alpha   90.00
_cell.angle_beta   90.00
_cell.angle_gamma   90.00
#
_symmetry.space_group_name_H-M   'P 1'
#
loop_
_entity.id
_entity.type
_entity.pdbx_description
1 polymer ?
#
loop_
_entity_poly.entity_id
_entity_poly.type
_entity_poly.pdbx_seq_one_letter_code
_entity_poly.pdbx_strand_id
1 'polypeptide(L)'
;MCGIVGIVSHSPANLDLYESLSVLQHRGQDAAGIMTCEDDRFFMRKGNGLVRDVFFKQHMERLHGNMGIGHVRYPTAGCSSSLEAQPFYVNSPYGIALAHNGNLTNTVVLKEQLFLDDMRHLNTESDTEALLNVFAHELQSLAKPDFDMEDIFEAVAAVHERCKGGYAVIAMIVGKGVLAFRDPNGIRPAVYGKRETAAGTDYMIASESVALQAQGFELVRDLMPGEAVFIEQSGVLHTRQCAQNPKLVPCIFEFVYFARPDSIMDDVSVYKARLRMGQKLVQKILREHPSHDIDVVIPIPDTSRTSALEVAFHLNVKYREGFIKNRYIGRTFIMPGQTERKKSVRQKLNPIDLEFNGKNVLLVDDSIVRGTTSKQIIQMAREAGANKVYMASAAPPVRYPNVYGIDMPAPEELLLTTVALMK
;
A
#
# COMPACT_ATOMS: atom_id res chain seq x y z
N MET A 1 -3.79 -2.61 -1.72
CA MET A 1 -2.98 -1.50 -1.14
C MET A 1 -2.13 -0.91 -2.22
N CYS A 2 -2.25 0.38 -2.43
CA CYS A 2 -1.56 1.10 -3.51
C CYS A 2 -0.24 1.73 -3.02
N GLY A 3 0.60 2.19 -3.95
CA GLY A 3 1.75 3.02 -3.67
C GLY A 3 1.59 4.37 -4.36
N ILE A 4 1.86 5.46 -3.65
CA ILE A 4 1.84 6.83 -4.16
C ILE A 4 3.21 7.48 -4.01
N VAL A 5 3.54 8.34 -4.95
CA VAL A 5 4.76 9.18 -4.94
C VAL A 5 4.41 10.55 -5.49
N GLY A 6 4.97 11.61 -4.91
CA GLY A 6 4.93 12.96 -5.44
C GLY A 6 6.26 13.66 -5.25
N ILE A 7 6.61 14.53 -6.17
CA ILE A 7 7.88 15.23 -6.17
C ILE A 7 7.74 16.67 -6.65
N VAL A 8 8.48 17.56 -6.02
CA VAL A 8 8.83 18.88 -6.52
C VAL A 8 10.35 18.98 -6.48
N SER A 9 10.98 19.22 -7.62
CA SER A 9 12.43 19.21 -7.76
C SER A 9 12.91 20.33 -8.69
N HIS A 10 14.23 20.56 -8.71
CA HIS A 10 14.89 21.49 -9.62
C HIS A 10 15.36 20.83 -10.94
N SER A 11 15.09 19.52 -11.09
CA SER A 11 15.41 18.72 -12.27
C SER A 11 14.16 17.97 -12.76
N PRO A 12 14.15 17.39 -13.98
CA PRO A 12 13.00 16.63 -14.49
C PRO A 12 12.59 15.52 -13.54
N ALA A 13 11.30 15.50 -13.16
CA ALA A 13 10.75 14.61 -12.13
C ALA A 13 10.45 13.18 -12.62
N ASN A 14 10.42 12.97 -13.93
CA ASN A 14 9.93 11.73 -14.55
C ASN A 14 10.72 10.49 -14.13
N LEU A 15 12.05 10.56 -14.07
CA LEU A 15 12.90 9.43 -13.73
C LEU A 15 12.80 9.08 -12.24
N ASP A 16 12.85 10.09 -11.36
CA ASP A 16 12.68 9.88 -9.91
C ASP A 16 11.32 9.25 -9.60
N LEU A 17 10.24 9.66 -10.31
CA LEU A 17 8.91 9.04 -10.18
C LEU A 17 8.90 7.57 -10.66
N TYR A 18 9.48 7.29 -11.82
CA TYR A 18 9.55 5.94 -12.36
C TYR A 18 10.30 4.98 -11.43
N GLU A 19 11.45 5.38 -10.94
CA GLU A 19 12.29 4.57 -10.07
C GLU A 19 11.64 4.37 -8.70
N SER A 20 11.06 5.42 -8.12
CA SER A 20 10.32 5.33 -6.85
C SER A 20 9.11 4.40 -6.95
N LEU A 21 8.32 4.47 -8.05
CA LEU A 21 7.23 3.54 -8.29
C LEU A 21 7.73 2.10 -8.50
N SER A 22 8.89 1.92 -9.12
CA SER A 22 9.52 0.61 -9.28
C SER A 22 9.92 0.02 -7.91
N VAL A 23 10.42 0.83 -7.00
CA VAL A 23 10.70 0.46 -5.60
C VAL A 23 9.41 0.11 -4.85
N LEU A 24 8.32 0.82 -5.10
CA LEU A 24 6.99 0.59 -4.51
C LEU A 24 6.15 -0.47 -5.24
N GLN A 25 6.68 -1.16 -6.26
CA GLN A 25 5.94 -2.13 -7.08
C GLN A 25 5.30 -3.27 -6.26
N HIS A 26 5.86 -3.60 -5.09
CA HIS A 26 5.29 -4.59 -4.17
C HIS A 26 3.91 -4.17 -3.62
N ARG A 27 3.59 -2.88 -3.60
CA ARG A 27 2.31 -2.34 -3.15
C ARG A 27 1.22 -2.46 -4.21
N GLY A 28 1.56 -2.41 -5.50
CA GLY A 28 0.59 -2.51 -6.58
C GLY A 28 1.20 -3.09 -7.86
N GLN A 29 0.49 -4.02 -8.52
CA GLN A 29 0.96 -4.72 -9.73
C GLN A 29 -0.09 -4.77 -10.85
N ASP A 30 -1.25 -4.12 -10.65
CA ASP A 30 -2.37 -4.14 -11.57
C ASP A 30 -2.27 -3.03 -12.64
N ALA A 31 -1.94 -1.84 -12.19
CA ALA A 31 -1.77 -0.68 -13.06
C ALA A 31 -0.72 0.27 -12.50
N ALA A 32 -0.14 1.08 -13.36
CA ALA A 32 0.78 2.16 -12.98
C ALA A 32 0.45 3.44 -13.76
N GLY A 33 0.71 4.60 -13.15
CA GLY A 33 0.53 5.88 -13.80
C GLY A 33 1.45 6.95 -13.23
N ILE A 34 1.88 7.84 -14.10
CA ILE A 34 2.66 9.05 -13.78
C ILE A 34 1.99 10.23 -14.48
N MET A 35 1.91 11.34 -13.77
CA MET A 35 1.54 12.64 -14.31
C MET A 35 2.55 13.69 -13.85
N THR A 36 3.08 14.46 -14.79
CA THR A 36 4.00 15.58 -14.53
C THR A 36 3.38 16.88 -15.01
N CYS A 37 3.97 18.02 -14.63
CA CYS A 37 3.51 19.34 -15.03
C CYS A 37 4.69 20.23 -15.45
N GLU A 38 4.53 20.91 -16.59
CA GLU A 38 5.44 21.94 -17.10
C GLU A 38 4.61 23.01 -17.82
N ASP A 39 4.96 24.29 -17.62
CA ASP A 39 4.31 25.44 -18.27
C ASP A 39 2.75 25.36 -18.22
N ASP A 40 2.22 25.09 -17.04
CA ASP A 40 0.78 24.95 -16.76
C ASP A 40 0.08 23.83 -17.56
N ARG A 41 0.83 22.86 -18.04
CA ARG A 41 0.31 21.70 -18.76
C ARG A 41 0.64 20.39 -18.08
N PHE A 42 -0.35 19.51 -18.04
CA PHE A 42 -0.15 18.14 -17.58
C PHE A 42 0.30 17.20 -18.69
N PHE A 43 1.26 16.35 -18.37
CA PHE A 43 1.71 15.23 -19.18
C PHE A 43 1.43 13.94 -18.43
N MET A 44 0.65 13.05 -19.03
CA MET A 44 0.20 11.83 -18.36
C MET A 44 0.48 10.58 -19.17
N ARG A 45 0.94 9.55 -18.48
CA ARG A 45 0.95 8.17 -18.96
C ARG A 45 0.44 7.27 -17.85
N LYS A 46 -0.55 6.41 -18.15
CA LYS A 46 -1.04 5.36 -17.24
C LYS A 46 -1.52 4.15 -18.04
N GLY A 47 -1.55 2.99 -17.40
CA GLY A 47 -2.01 1.74 -18.04
C GLY A 47 -1.96 0.57 -17.07
N ASN A 48 -2.54 -0.55 -17.50
CA ASN A 48 -2.47 -1.81 -16.77
C ASN A 48 -1.09 -2.46 -16.93
N GLY A 49 -0.59 -3.08 -15.89
CA GLY A 49 0.69 -3.76 -15.84
C GLY A 49 1.64 -3.19 -14.78
N LEU A 50 2.85 -3.75 -14.73
CA LEU A 50 3.91 -3.26 -13.88
C LEU A 50 4.47 -1.93 -14.42
N VAL A 51 5.18 -1.19 -13.59
CA VAL A 51 5.83 0.08 -13.98
C VAL A 51 6.64 -0.10 -15.27
N ARG A 52 7.49 -1.14 -15.35
CA ARG A 52 8.30 -1.45 -16.53
C ARG A 52 7.48 -1.79 -17.79
N ASP A 53 6.24 -2.28 -17.61
CA ASP A 53 5.38 -2.70 -18.73
C ASP A 53 4.55 -1.51 -19.27
N VAL A 54 4.33 -0.47 -18.45
CA VAL A 54 3.57 0.74 -18.78
C VAL A 54 4.47 1.83 -19.36
N PHE A 55 5.69 1.96 -18.83
CA PHE A 55 6.60 3.06 -19.16
C PHE A 55 7.79 2.57 -19.98
N PHE A 56 7.76 2.86 -21.28
CA PHE A 56 8.89 2.70 -22.20
C PHE A 56 9.61 4.04 -22.39
N LYS A 57 10.83 4.01 -22.93
CA LYS A 57 11.66 5.20 -23.18
C LYS A 57 10.86 6.35 -23.84
N GLN A 58 10.14 6.08 -24.91
CA GLN A 58 9.30 7.05 -25.61
C GLN A 58 8.19 7.68 -24.76
N HIS A 59 7.71 6.98 -23.72
CA HIS A 59 6.71 7.51 -22.80
C HIS A 59 7.38 8.42 -21.76
N MET A 60 8.55 8.04 -21.26
CA MET A 60 9.33 8.82 -20.31
C MET A 60 9.79 10.17 -20.92
N GLU A 61 10.16 10.15 -22.19
CA GLU A 61 10.56 11.38 -22.93
C GLU A 61 9.42 12.38 -23.12
N ARG A 62 8.17 11.97 -22.94
CA ARG A 62 6.96 12.83 -23.04
C ARG A 62 6.46 13.33 -21.69
N LEU A 63 7.02 12.87 -20.58
CA LEU A 63 6.68 13.32 -19.25
C LEU A 63 7.64 14.45 -18.86
N HIS A 64 7.26 15.67 -19.27
CA HIS A 64 8.04 16.89 -19.03
C HIS A 64 7.72 17.51 -17.66
N GLY A 65 8.64 18.30 -17.15
CA GLY A 65 8.48 19.11 -15.95
C GLY A 65 9.23 18.57 -14.73
N ASN A 66 9.30 19.43 -13.73
CA ASN A 66 10.06 19.25 -12.50
C ASN A 66 9.18 18.93 -11.28
N MET A 67 7.87 18.84 -11.46
CA MET A 67 6.94 18.34 -10.46
C MET A 67 6.03 17.27 -11.05
N GLY A 68 5.60 16.34 -10.21
CA GLY A 68 4.72 15.28 -10.66
C GLY A 68 4.26 14.35 -9.56
N ILE A 69 3.28 13.52 -9.91
CA ILE A 69 2.72 12.48 -9.04
C ILE A 69 2.69 11.14 -9.76
N GLY A 70 2.83 10.06 -8.99
CA GLY A 70 2.81 8.71 -9.50
C GLY A 70 2.07 7.74 -8.61
N HIS A 71 1.58 6.65 -9.21
CA HIS A 71 0.77 5.65 -8.54
C HIS A 71 1.04 4.25 -9.08
N VAL A 72 1.07 3.25 -8.18
CA VAL A 72 0.96 1.82 -8.51
C VAL A 72 -0.28 1.24 -7.82
N ARG A 73 -1.16 0.63 -8.63
CA ARG A 73 -2.48 0.16 -8.20
C ARG A 73 -2.44 -1.28 -7.72
N TYR A 74 -3.09 -1.51 -6.57
CA TYR A 74 -3.56 -2.81 -6.14
C TYR A 74 -5.10 -2.81 -6.21
N PRO A 75 -5.74 -3.73 -6.93
CA PRO A 75 -7.19 -3.72 -7.07
C PRO A 75 -7.83 -4.02 -5.71
N THR A 76 -8.71 -3.13 -5.26
CA THR A 76 -9.44 -3.25 -4.00
C THR A 76 -10.93 -3.44 -4.20
N ALA A 77 -11.47 -2.75 -5.19
CA ALA A 77 -12.87 -2.83 -5.64
C ALA A 77 -12.92 -2.44 -7.12
N GLY A 78 -13.96 -2.85 -7.82
CA GLY A 78 -14.16 -2.51 -9.23
C GLY A 78 -13.48 -3.46 -10.22
N CYS A 79 -13.52 -3.10 -11.50
CA CYS A 79 -12.92 -3.84 -12.60
C CYS A 79 -11.43 -3.53 -12.74
N SER A 80 -10.65 -4.48 -13.25
CA SER A 80 -9.26 -4.23 -13.72
C SER A 80 -9.25 -3.45 -15.04
N SER A 81 -10.02 -2.36 -15.09
CA SER A 81 -10.07 -1.48 -16.26
C SER A 81 -8.94 -0.47 -16.21
N SER A 82 -8.33 -0.18 -17.36
CA SER A 82 -7.36 0.91 -17.51
C SER A 82 -7.94 2.29 -17.17
N LEU A 83 -9.26 2.43 -17.20
CA LEU A 83 -9.97 3.65 -16.81
C LEU A 83 -9.80 3.97 -15.32
N GLU A 84 -9.65 2.93 -14.48
CA GLU A 84 -9.43 3.08 -13.04
C GLU A 84 -7.96 3.25 -12.65
N ALA A 85 -7.03 3.20 -13.60
CA ALA A 85 -5.63 3.52 -13.33
C ALA A 85 -5.50 4.99 -12.91
N GLN A 86 -4.70 5.23 -11.87
CA GLN A 86 -4.45 6.57 -11.33
C GLN A 86 -3.11 7.11 -11.88
N PRO A 87 -2.90 8.43 -11.91
CA PRO A 87 -3.73 9.52 -11.36
C PRO A 87 -5.01 9.78 -12.15
N PHE A 88 -6.01 10.37 -11.46
CA PHE A 88 -7.19 11.01 -12.07
C PHE A 88 -6.94 12.51 -12.24
N TYR A 89 -7.73 13.14 -13.11
CA TYR A 89 -7.61 14.55 -13.44
C TYR A 89 -8.98 15.20 -13.62
N VAL A 90 -9.12 16.43 -13.10
CA VAL A 90 -10.22 17.34 -13.39
C VAL A 90 -9.66 18.68 -13.85
N ASN A 91 -10.32 19.32 -14.84
CA ASN A 91 -9.90 20.61 -15.39
C ASN A 91 -10.51 21.81 -14.64
N SER A 92 -11.57 21.61 -13.87
CA SER A 92 -12.24 22.66 -13.11
C SER A 92 -12.15 22.33 -11.60
N PRO A 93 -11.86 23.35 -10.75
CA PRO A 93 -11.66 24.76 -11.12
C PRO A 93 -10.27 25.08 -11.70
N TYR A 94 -9.17 24.42 -11.33
CA TYR A 94 -7.81 24.93 -11.57
C TYR A 94 -6.88 23.93 -12.25
N GLY A 95 -7.39 22.82 -12.75
CA GLY A 95 -6.54 21.73 -13.21
C GLY A 95 -5.89 20.99 -12.03
N ILE A 96 -6.55 19.92 -11.58
CA ILE A 96 -6.11 19.13 -10.42
C ILE A 96 -5.92 17.68 -10.84
N ALA A 97 -4.74 17.13 -10.57
CA ALA A 97 -4.48 15.70 -10.66
C ALA A 97 -4.40 15.10 -9.27
N LEU A 98 -4.90 13.88 -9.08
CA LEU A 98 -4.91 13.22 -7.77
C LEU A 98 -4.72 11.72 -7.90
N ALA A 99 -3.95 11.17 -6.96
CA ALA A 99 -3.84 9.75 -6.71
C ALA A 99 -3.95 9.47 -5.20
N HIS A 100 -4.47 8.30 -4.84
CA HIS A 100 -4.58 7.94 -3.44
C HIS A 100 -4.29 6.46 -3.18
N ASN A 101 -3.87 6.17 -1.97
CA ASN A 101 -3.77 4.84 -1.39
C ASN A 101 -4.80 4.72 -0.28
N GLY A 102 -5.79 3.85 -0.44
CA GLY A 102 -6.80 3.66 0.58
C GLY A 102 -8.15 3.19 0.04
N ASN A 103 -9.18 3.48 0.78
CA ASN A 103 -10.58 3.28 0.37
C ASN A 103 -11.52 4.16 1.19
N LEU A 104 -12.48 4.79 0.50
CA LEU A 104 -13.56 5.52 1.13
C LEU A 104 -14.73 4.58 1.44
N THR A 105 -15.23 4.65 2.66
CA THR A 105 -16.34 3.79 3.11
C THR A 105 -17.72 4.35 2.78
N ASN A 106 -17.79 5.63 2.41
CA ASN A 106 -19.04 6.31 2.07
C ASN A 106 -19.13 6.75 0.60
N THR A 107 -18.41 6.08 -0.30
CA THR A 107 -18.34 6.44 -1.74
C THR A 107 -19.70 6.55 -2.40
N VAL A 108 -20.66 5.67 -2.08
CA VAL A 108 -22.00 5.68 -2.65
C VAL A 108 -22.72 7.01 -2.33
N VAL A 109 -22.69 7.41 -1.05
CA VAL A 109 -23.30 8.67 -0.59
C VAL A 109 -22.60 9.88 -1.22
N LEU A 110 -21.26 9.84 -1.29
CA LEU A 110 -20.49 10.93 -1.92
C LEU A 110 -20.82 11.08 -3.40
N LYS A 111 -20.97 9.99 -4.15
CA LYS A 111 -21.35 10.03 -5.58
C LYS A 111 -22.72 10.67 -5.78
N GLU A 112 -23.68 10.33 -4.92
CA GLU A 112 -25.01 10.93 -4.97
C GLU A 112 -24.96 12.45 -4.67
N GLN A 113 -24.25 12.86 -3.63
CA GLN A 113 -24.05 14.28 -3.29
C GLN A 113 -23.33 15.03 -4.41
N LEU A 114 -22.25 14.49 -4.95
CA LEU A 114 -21.52 15.09 -6.08
C LEU A 114 -22.41 15.32 -7.29
N PHE A 115 -23.31 14.38 -7.59
CA PHE A 115 -24.22 14.52 -8.73
C PHE A 115 -25.37 15.51 -8.47
N LEU A 116 -26.04 15.40 -7.31
CA LEU A 116 -27.25 16.19 -7.01
C LEU A 116 -26.93 17.60 -6.52
N ASP A 117 -25.96 17.73 -5.62
CA ASP A 117 -25.69 19.00 -4.92
C ASP A 117 -24.52 19.75 -5.59
N ASP A 118 -23.45 19.05 -5.95
CA ASP A 118 -22.23 19.65 -6.47
C ASP A 118 -22.23 19.76 -8.01
N MET A 119 -23.23 19.19 -8.70
CA MET A 119 -23.37 19.16 -10.15
C MET A 119 -22.16 18.55 -10.89
N ARG A 120 -21.54 17.51 -10.29
CA ARG A 120 -20.36 16.84 -10.83
C ARG A 120 -20.69 15.42 -11.27
N HIS A 121 -20.37 15.10 -12.51
CA HIS A 121 -20.49 13.76 -13.07
C HIS A 121 -19.19 12.97 -12.84
N LEU A 122 -19.32 11.70 -12.42
CA LEU A 122 -18.22 10.75 -12.30
C LEU A 122 -18.27 9.74 -13.45
N ASN A 123 -17.11 9.46 -14.02
CA ASN A 123 -17.00 8.58 -15.19
C ASN A 123 -16.66 7.13 -14.82
N THR A 124 -16.20 6.88 -13.59
CA THR A 124 -15.79 5.55 -13.11
C THR A 124 -16.44 5.19 -11.76
N GLU A 125 -16.27 3.94 -11.36
CA GLU A 125 -16.66 3.49 -10.02
C GLU A 125 -15.58 3.75 -8.95
N SER A 126 -14.45 4.34 -9.32
CA SER A 126 -13.34 4.61 -8.43
C SER A 126 -13.70 5.64 -7.35
N ASP A 127 -13.39 5.31 -6.12
CA ASP A 127 -13.47 6.24 -4.98
C ASP A 127 -12.44 7.38 -5.08
N THR A 128 -11.35 7.17 -5.82
CA THR A 128 -10.35 8.22 -6.13
C THR A 128 -10.96 9.34 -6.95
N GLU A 129 -11.80 9.02 -7.95
CA GLU A 129 -12.49 10.02 -8.76
C GLU A 129 -13.48 10.81 -7.92
N ALA A 130 -14.20 10.14 -7.00
CA ALA A 130 -15.08 10.80 -6.05
C ALA A 130 -14.30 11.75 -5.13
N LEU A 131 -13.21 11.30 -4.54
CA LEU A 131 -12.37 12.12 -3.66
C LEU A 131 -11.78 13.33 -4.39
N LEU A 132 -11.27 13.15 -5.61
CA LEU A 132 -10.80 14.25 -6.46
C LEU A 132 -11.90 15.29 -6.70
N ASN A 133 -13.11 14.85 -7.01
CA ASN A 133 -14.23 15.76 -7.27
C ASN A 133 -14.73 16.46 -6.00
N VAL A 134 -14.70 15.80 -4.84
CA VAL A 134 -14.95 16.46 -3.54
C VAL A 134 -13.92 17.56 -3.31
N PHE A 135 -12.62 17.25 -3.40
CA PHE A 135 -11.57 18.24 -3.21
C PHE A 135 -11.68 19.43 -4.19
N ALA A 136 -11.94 19.14 -5.46
CA ALA A 136 -12.15 20.20 -6.48
C ALA A 136 -13.38 21.06 -6.20
N HIS A 137 -14.48 20.47 -5.67
CA HIS A 137 -15.67 21.21 -5.28
C HIS A 137 -15.37 22.12 -4.07
N GLU A 138 -14.73 21.58 -3.03
CA GLU A 138 -14.40 22.37 -1.84
C GLU A 138 -13.48 23.56 -2.17
N LEU A 139 -12.47 23.32 -3.02
CA LEU A 139 -11.60 24.40 -3.46
C LEU A 139 -12.37 25.44 -4.33
N GLN A 140 -13.32 25.00 -5.16
CA GLN A 140 -14.17 25.88 -5.97
C GLN A 140 -15.13 26.71 -5.11
N SER A 141 -15.64 26.16 -4.01
CA SER A 141 -16.59 26.83 -3.12
C SER A 141 -16.02 28.08 -2.44
N LEU A 142 -14.67 28.14 -2.33
CA LEU A 142 -13.97 29.34 -1.85
C LEU A 142 -14.00 30.49 -2.85
N ALA A 143 -14.37 30.24 -4.11
CA ALA A 143 -14.69 31.21 -5.18
C ALA A 143 -13.60 32.28 -5.43
N LYS A 144 -12.32 31.97 -5.23
CA LYS A 144 -11.19 32.89 -5.45
C LYS A 144 -10.48 32.53 -6.76
N PRO A 145 -10.35 33.47 -7.73
CA PRO A 145 -9.55 33.23 -8.94
C PRO A 145 -8.08 32.99 -8.64
N ASP A 146 -7.54 33.69 -7.65
CA ASP A 146 -6.18 33.51 -7.13
C ASP A 146 -6.27 33.02 -5.67
N PHE A 147 -6.36 31.70 -5.52
CA PHE A 147 -6.35 31.04 -4.23
C PHE A 147 -4.92 30.82 -3.75
N ASP A 148 -4.75 30.81 -2.43
CA ASP A 148 -3.47 30.60 -1.77
C ASP A 148 -3.39 29.25 -1.05
N MET A 149 -2.30 29.03 -0.30
CA MET A 149 -2.11 27.80 0.46
C MET A 149 -3.15 27.61 1.58
N GLU A 150 -3.67 28.70 2.16
CA GLU A 150 -4.68 28.62 3.21
C GLU A 150 -5.99 28.05 2.65
N ASP A 151 -6.39 28.48 1.45
CA ASP A 151 -7.56 27.96 0.74
C ASP A 151 -7.41 26.46 0.43
N ILE A 152 -6.19 26.01 0.08
CA ILE A 152 -5.91 24.59 -0.13
C ILE A 152 -6.11 23.79 1.16
N PHE A 153 -5.62 24.29 2.29
CA PHE A 153 -5.77 23.64 3.59
C PHE A 153 -7.21 23.64 4.09
N GLU A 154 -7.98 24.71 3.84
CA GLU A 154 -9.41 24.76 4.13
C GLU A 154 -10.18 23.72 3.31
N ALA A 155 -9.88 23.59 2.02
CA ALA A 155 -10.47 22.55 1.19
C ALA A 155 -10.15 21.13 1.69
N VAL A 156 -8.92 20.87 2.17
CA VAL A 156 -8.54 19.58 2.79
C VAL A 156 -9.32 19.36 4.08
N ALA A 157 -9.51 20.38 4.92
CA ALA A 157 -10.32 20.24 6.14
C ALA A 157 -11.77 19.82 5.80
N ALA A 158 -12.39 20.44 4.79
CA ALA A 158 -13.70 20.06 4.29
C ALA A 158 -13.73 18.63 3.70
N VAL A 159 -12.68 18.22 2.99
CA VAL A 159 -12.54 16.82 2.55
C VAL A 159 -12.57 15.85 3.73
N HIS A 160 -11.86 16.14 4.84
CA HIS A 160 -11.88 15.30 6.04
C HIS A 160 -13.27 15.21 6.70
N GLU A 161 -14.08 16.24 6.57
CA GLU A 161 -15.48 16.23 7.05
C GLU A 161 -16.40 15.39 6.17
N ARG A 162 -16.25 15.45 4.85
CA ARG A 162 -17.09 14.74 3.87
C ARG A 162 -16.66 13.30 3.67
N CYS A 163 -15.37 13.06 3.46
CA CYS A 163 -14.83 11.74 3.12
C CYS A 163 -14.57 10.89 4.37
N LYS A 164 -15.14 9.69 4.42
CA LYS A 164 -14.94 8.72 5.50
C LYS A 164 -14.19 7.52 4.97
N GLY A 165 -13.16 7.07 5.72
CA GLY A 165 -12.34 5.94 5.29
C GLY A 165 -10.91 6.03 5.78
N GLY A 166 -10.04 5.25 5.16
CA GLY A 166 -8.58 5.32 5.36
C GLY A 166 -7.92 5.70 4.05
N TYR A 167 -7.19 6.81 4.01
CA TYR A 167 -6.58 7.33 2.79
C TYR A 167 -5.30 8.12 3.05
N ALA A 168 -4.33 7.91 2.17
CA ALA A 168 -3.21 8.82 1.96
C ALA A 168 -3.30 9.33 0.52
N VAL A 169 -3.33 10.62 0.34
CA VAL A 169 -3.61 11.30 -0.92
C VAL A 169 -2.41 12.10 -1.37
N ILE A 170 -2.19 12.12 -2.67
CA ILE A 170 -1.28 13.04 -3.30
C ILE A 170 -2.00 13.73 -4.47
N ALA A 171 -1.91 15.04 -4.53
CA ALA A 171 -2.49 15.85 -5.58
C ALA A 171 -1.47 16.83 -6.15
N MET A 172 -1.65 17.20 -7.40
CA MET A 172 -0.86 18.23 -8.08
C MET A 172 -1.81 19.26 -8.66
N ILE A 173 -1.56 20.54 -8.34
CA ILE A 173 -2.38 21.66 -8.77
C ILE A 173 -1.54 22.50 -9.73
N VAL A 174 -2.07 22.74 -10.94
CA VAL A 174 -1.39 23.51 -12.00
C VAL A 174 -0.99 24.88 -11.48
N GLY A 175 0.27 25.27 -11.73
CA GLY A 175 0.82 26.58 -11.36
C GLY A 175 0.99 26.82 -9.86
N LYS A 176 0.68 25.83 -9.00
CA LYS A 176 0.77 25.96 -7.54
C LYS A 176 1.79 25.00 -6.93
N GLY A 177 1.62 23.69 -7.10
CA GLY A 177 2.53 22.73 -6.48
C GLY A 177 1.94 21.33 -6.26
N VAL A 178 2.55 20.59 -5.34
CA VAL A 178 2.15 19.25 -4.93
C VAL A 178 1.62 19.27 -3.50
N LEU A 179 0.42 18.73 -3.30
CA LEU A 179 -0.26 18.56 -2.03
C LEU A 179 -0.25 17.09 -1.64
N ALA A 180 -0.02 16.80 -0.36
CA ALA A 180 -0.32 15.50 0.21
C ALA A 180 -1.08 15.65 1.51
N PHE A 181 -2.01 14.73 1.79
CA PHE A 181 -2.70 14.68 3.07
C PHE A 181 -3.06 13.26 3.47
N ARG A 182 -3.16 13.04 4.78
CA ARG A 182 -3.42 11.74 5.39
C ARG A 182 -4.76 11.76 6.12
N ASP A 183 -5.48 10.65 6.10
CA ASP A 183 -6.77 10.52 6.79
C ASP A 183 -6.67 10.88 8.29
N PRO A 184 -7.77 11.36 8.92
CA PRO A 184 -7.76 11.81 10.32
C PRO A 184 -7.36 10.74 11.35
N ASN A 185 -7.40 9.46 10.97
CA ASN A 185 -6.99 8.35 11.83
C ASN A 185 -5.59 7.81 11.50
N GLY A 186 -4.92 8.35 10.48
CA GLY A 186 -3.60 7.89 10.08
C GLY A 186 -3.56 6.41 9.69
N ILE A 187 -4.65 5.88 9.09
CA ILE A 187 -4.77 4.47 8.74
C ILE A 187 -3.80 4.10 7.63
N ARG A 188 -3.65 5.01 6.63
CA ARG A 188 -2.74 4.80 5.51
C ARG A 188 -1.43 5.56 5.71
N PRO A 189 -0.28 4.94 5.38
CA PRO A 189 1.02 5.58 5.54
C PRO A 189 1.29 6.63 4.47
N ALA A 190 1.93 7.70 4.85
CA ALA A 190 2.56 8.67 3.98
C ALA A 190 3.74 9.33 4.70
N VAL A 191 4.86 9.43 4.03
CA VAL A 191 6.10 10.06 4.51
C VAL A 191 6.56 11.12 3.54
N TYR A 192 7.34 12.10 4.01
CA TYR A 192 8.03 13.02 3.12
C TYR A 192 9.48 13.19 3.50
N GLY A 193 10.27 13.53 2.51
CA GLY A 193 11.70 13.76 2.63
C GLY A 193 12.18 14.89 1.75
N LYS A 194 13.42 15.27 1.97
CA LYS A 194 14.10 16.33 1.24
C LYS A 194 15.46 15.89 0.71
N ARG A 195 15.90 16.55 -0.34
CA ARG A 195 17.24 16.39 -0.94
C ARG A 195 17.81 17.76 -1.26
N GLU A 196 18.94 18.09 -0.64
CA GLU A 196 19.63 19.32 -0.93
C GLU A 196 20.40 19.21 -2.24
N THR A 197 20.21 20.17 -3.13
CA THR A 197 20.91 20.25 -4.42
C THR A 197 21.59 21.63 -4.59
N ALA A 198 22.43 21.76 -5.59
CA ALA A 198 23.06 23.06 -5.91
C ALA A 198 22.02 24.11 -6.34
N ALA A 199 20.85 23.72 -6.82
CA ALA A 199 19.79 24.61 -7.28
C ALA A 199 18.75 24.92 -6.17
N GLY A 200 18.74 24.17 -5.07
CA GLY A 200 17.81 24.34 -3.96
C GLY A 200 17.39 23.00 -3.35
N THR A 201 16.39 23.02 -2.51
CA THR A 201 15.86 21.83 -1.84
C THR A 201 14.77 21.18 -2.68
N ASP A 202 14.97 19.92 -3.05
CA ASP A 202 13.94 19.07 -3.64
C ASP A 202 13.14 18.37 -2.53
N TYR A 203 11.84 18.13 -2.76
CA TYR A 203 10.98 17.40 -1.84
C TYR A 203 10.30 16.21 -2.53
N MET A 204 10.21 15.11 -1.81
CA MET A 204 9.47 13.92 -2.24
C MET A 204 8.54 13.45 -1.14
N ILE A 205 7.33 13.02 -1.53
CA ILE A 205 6.34 12.38 -0.69
C ILE A 205 6.13 10.96 -1.21
N ALA A 206 6.01 9.98 -0.32
CA ALA A 206 5.82 8.59 -0.73
C ALA A 206 5.00 7.79 0.29
N SER A 207 4.49 6.64 -0.12
CA SER A 207 3.83 5.69 0.79
C SER A 207 4.81 5.07 1.80
N GLU A 208 6.08 4.93 1.45
CA GLU A 208 7.12 4.29 2.29
C GLU A 208 8.46 5.01 2.18
N SER A 209 9.22 5.03 3.28
CA SER A 209 10.53 5.66 3.37
C SER A 209 11.57 5.10 2.40
N VAL A 210 11.45 3.83 2.01
CA VAL A 210 12.37 3.19 1.04
C VAL A 210 12.35 3.85 -0.34
N ALA A 211 11.23 4.47 -0.74
CA ALA A 211 11.16 5.21 -2.00
C ALA A 211 11.99 6.49 -1.94
N LEU A 212 11.98 7.19 -0.80
CA LEU A 212 12.79 8.37 -0.53
C LEU A 212 14.28 8.02 -0.57
N GLN A 213 14.66 7.00 0.21
CA GLN A 213 16.04 6.56 0.35
C GLN A 213 16.65 6.11 -0.99
N ALA A 214 15.87 5.41 -1.82
CA ALA A 214 16.31 4.93 -3.13
C ALA A 214 16.67 6.09 -4.08
N GLN A 215 16.06 7.27 -3.89
CA GLN A 215 16.30 8.48 -4.68
C GLN A 215 17.22 9.50 -3.99
N GLY A 216 17.84 9.10 -2.87
CA GLY A 216 18.76 9.96 -2.13
C GLY A 216 18.10 11.09 -1.35
N PHE A 217 16.79 10.95 -1.05
CA PHE A 217 16.10 11.88 -0.16
C PHE A 217 16.29 11.46 1.30
N GLU A 218 16.58 12.41 2.16
CA GLU A 218 16.56 12.24 3.61
C GLU A 218 15.11 12.24 4.09
N LEU A 219 14.72 11.22 4.87
CA LEU A 219 13.41 11.16 5.50
C LEU A 219 13.29 12.29 6.53
N VAL A 220 12.31 13.17 6.36
CA VAL A 220 11.99 14.20 7.36
C VAL A 220 11.11 13.60 8.44
N ARG A 221 9.91 13.10 8.08
CA ARG A 221 8.99 12.37 8.99
C ARG A 221 7.77 11.82 8.25
N ASP A 222 6.95 11.09 8.98
CA ASP A 222 5.59 10.74 8.55
C ASP A 222 4.66 11.97 8.56
N LEU A 223 3.65 11.98 7.68
CA LEU A 223 2.52 12.88 7.81
C LEU A 223 1.71 12.46 9.03
N MET A 224 1.38 13.42 9.88
CA MET A 224 0.52 13.16 11.03
C MET A 224 -0.93 12.84 10.60
N PRO A 225 -1.72 12.12 11.42
CA PRO A 225 -3.14 11.92 11.13
C PRO A 225 -3.85 13.24 10.87
N GLY A 226 -4.57 13.36 9.75
CA GLY A 226 -5.29 14.57 9.37
C GLY A 226 -4.44 15.74 8.91
N GLU A 227 -3.14 15.58 8.83
CA GLU A 227 -2.22 16.61 8.36
C GLU A 227 -2.19 16.69 6.84
N ALA A 228 -2.02 17.92 6.33
CA ALA A 228 -1.67 18.22 4.96
C ALA A 228 -0.28 18.83 4.86
N VAL A 229 0.44 18.47 3.81
CA VAL A 229 1.74 19.01 3.40
C VAL A 229 1.57 19.57 2.00
N PHE A 230 1.89 20.83 1.79
CA PHE A 230 1.88 21.48 0.49
C PHE A 230 3.28 21.96 0.14
N ILE A 231 3.77 21.60 -1.04
CA ILE A 231 5.05 22.00 -1.57
C ILE A 231 4.79 22.85 -2.80
N GLU A 232 5.07 24.14 -2.70
CA GLU A 232 4.96 25.04 -3.83
C GLU A 232 5.92 24.64 -4.96
N GLN A 233 5.58 25.02 -6.19
CA GLN A 233 6.48 24.85 -7.33
C GLN A 233 7.82 25.57 -7.11
N SER A 234 7.85 26.63 -6.29
CA SER A 234 9.04 27.35 -5.84
C SER A 234 9.96 26.55 -4.90
N GLY A 235 9.51 25.40 -4.39
CA GLY A 235 10.21 24.60 -3.38
C GLY A 235 9.96 25.04 -1.93
N VAL A 236 8.99 25.93 -1.67
CA VAL A 236 8.59 26.26 -0.31
C VAL A 236 7.64 25.20 0.22
N LEU A 237 7.93 24.67 1.42
CA LEU A 237 7.12 23.64 2.08
C LEU A 237 6.27 24.24 3.19
N HIS A 238 4.99 23.91 3.17
CA HIS A 238 4.01 24.28 4.19
C HIS A 238 3.35 23.02 4.78
N THR A 239 3.03 23.06 6.06
CA THR A 239 2.33 21.97 6.74
C THR A 239 1.20 22.52 7.60
N ARG A 240 0.06 21.81 7.67
CA ARG A 240 -1.08 22.21 8.49
C ARG A 240 -1.86 20.99 8.99
N GLN A 241 -2.27 21.03 10.27
CA GLN A 241 -3.27 20.10 10.78
C GLN A 241 -4.66 20.52 10.30
N CYS A 242 -5.28 19.68 9.44
CA CYS A 242 -6.58 19.97 8.82
C CYS A 242 -7.75 19.22 9.48
N ALA A 243 -7.48 18.19 10.30
CA ALA A 243 -8.53 17.46 11.02
C ALA A 243 -8.75 18.02 12.43
N GLN A 244 -10.00 18.05 12.90
CA GLN A 244 -10.35 18.57 14.22
C GLN A 244 -9.94 17.64 15.37
N ASN A 245 -10.05 16.31 15.19
CA ASN A 245 -9.78 15.30 16.22
C ASN A 245 -8.89 14.18 15.65
N PRO A 246 -7.63 14.47 15.33
CA PRO A 246 -6.74 13.47 14.74
C PRO A 246 -6.36 12.39 15.75
N LYS A 247 -6.29 11.14 15.29
CA LYS A 247 -5.91 10.01 16.13
C LYS A 247 -5.08 9.02 15.32
N LEU A 248 -3.92 8.61 15.84
CA LEU A 248 -3.08 7.62 15.17
C LEU A 248 -3.60 6.21 15.43
N VAL A 249 -4.17 5.59 14.39
CA VAL A 249 -4.69 4.21 14.39
C VAL A 249 -4.21 3.50 13.12
N PRO A 250 -2.91 3.21 12.99
CA PRO A 250 -2.35 2.67 11.76
C PRO A 250 -2.86 1.25 11.51
N CYS A 251 -2.97 0.89 10.23
CA CYS A 251 -3.35 -0.46 9.84
C CYS A 251 -2.23 -1.44 10.15
N ILE A 252 -2.48 -2.43 11.01
CA ILE A 252 -1.49 -3.45 11.38
C ILE A 252 -0.96 -4.24 10.17
N PHE A 253 -1.76 -4.42 9.11
CA PHE A 253 -1.35 -5.15 7.91
C PHE A 253 -0.24 -4.46 7.12
N GLU A 254 -0.02 -3.17 7.32
CA GLU A 254 1.17 -2.50 6.78
C GLU A 254 2.43 -3.14 7.36
N PHE A 255 2.49 -3.35 8.68
CA PHE A 255 3.62 -3.97 9.35
C PHE A 255 3.72 -5.48 9.12
N VAL A 256 2.58 -6.17 9.07
CA VAL A 256 2.52 -7.63 8.89
C VAL A 256 2.95 -8.04 7.49
N TYR A 257 2.41 -7.37 6.46
CA TYR A 257 2.47 -7.90 5.10
C TYR A 257 2.91 -6.89 4.03
N PHE A 258 2.30 -5.68 3.99
CA PHE A 258 2.42 -4.82 2.81
C PHE A 258 3.75 -4.10 2.72
N ALA A 259 4.17 -3.42 3.79
CA ALA A 259 5.39 -2.63 3.75
C ALA A 259 6.65 -3.49 3.60
N ARG A 260 7.64 -2.93 2.96
CA ARG A 260 8.97 -3.56 2.91
C ARG A 260 9.58 -3.60 4.31
N PRO A 261 10.36 -4.65 4.65
CA PRO A 261 10.95 -4.76 5.99
C PRO A 261 11.95 -3.64 6.30
N ASP A 262 12.56 -3.04 5.29
CA ASP A 262 13.49 -1.92 5.39
C ASP A 262 12.80 -0.54 5.51
N SER A 263 11.47 -0.49 5.51
CA SER A 263 10.70 0.75 5.73
C SER A 263 10.59 1.12 7.21
N ILE A 264 10.53 2.43 7.45
CA ILE A 264 10.11 3.04 8.73
C ILE A 264 8.78 3.74 8.49
N MET A 265 7.80 3.49 9.35
CA MET A 265 6.46 4.08 9.30
C MET A 265 6.01 4.41 10.72
N ASP A 266 5.49 5.62 10.94
CA ASP A 266 5.06 6.12 12.25
C ASP A 266 6.14 5.83 13.33
N ASP A 267 7.40 6.13 13.03
CA ASP A 267 8.60 5.88 13.86
C ASP A 267 8.85 4.39 14.21
N VAL A 268 8.14 3.47 13.56
CA VAL A 268 8.31 2.02 13.80
C VAL A 268 9.01 1.36 12.61
N SER A 269 10.14 0.72 12.86
CA SER A 269 10.79 -0.15 11.88
C SER A 269 9.93 -1.38 11.61
N VAL A 270 9.54 -1.60 10.37
CA VAL A 270 8.77 -2.78 9.92
C VAL A 270 9.54 -4.08 10.24
N TYR A 271 10.86 -4.09 10.03
CA TYR A 271 11.72 -5.22 10.37
C TYR A 271 11.64 -5.59 11.86
N LYS A 272 11.82 -4.59 12.75
CA LYS A 272 11.73 -4.80 14.20
C LYS A 272 10.32 -5.21 14.65
N ALA A 273 9.27 -4.68 14.00
CA ALA A 273 7.90 -5.10 14.28
C ALA A 273 7.70 -6.59 13.99
N ARG A 274 8.20 -7.08 12.83
CA ARG A 274 8.13 -8.50 12.46
C ARG A 274 8.95 -9.40 13.38
N LEU A 275 10.15 -8.96 13.83
CA LEU A 275 10.90 -9.69 14.87
C LEU A 275 10.07 -9.83 16.15
N ARG A 276 9.50 -8.74 16.65
CA ARG A 276 8.65 -8.75 17.87
C ARG A 276 7.41 -9.63 17.72
N MET A 277 6.81 -9.70 16.53
CA MET A 277 5.72 -10.65 16.25
C MET A 277 6.19 -12.10 16.43
N GLY A 278 7.38 -12.46 15.91
CA GLY A 278 7.99 -13.76 16.11
C GLY A 278 8.23 -14.08 17.59
N GLN A 279 8.79 -13.13 18.34
CA GLN A 279 9.02 -13.30 19.79
C GLN A 279 7.71 -13.54 20.57
N LYS A 280 6.64 -12.79 20.26
CA LYS A 280 5.32 -12.99 20.88
C LYS A 280 4.70 -14.33 20.51
N LEU A 281 4.88 -14.76 19.26
CA LEU A 281 4.43 -16.07 18.79
C LEU A 281 5.10 -17.21 19.58
N VAL A 282 6.42 -17.14 19.80
CA VAL A 282 7.14 -18.15 20.62
C VAL A 282 6.61 -18.21 22.05
N GLN A 283 6.40 -17.06 22.69
CA GLN A 283 5.84 -17.01 24.05
C GLN A 283 4.51 -17.76 24.13
N LYS A 284 3.67 -17.65 23.08
CA LYS A 284 2.42 -18.39 22.98
C LYS A 284 2.65 -19.86 22.75
N ILE A 285 3.54 -20.24 21.84
CA ILE A 285 3.84 -21.67 21.55
C ILE A 285 4.34 -22.36 22.81
N LEU A 286 5.32 -21.80 23.52
CA LEU A 286 5.88 -22.38 24.74
C LEU A 286 4.87 -22.48 25.90
N ARG A 287 3.94 -21.53 25.99
CA ARG A 287 2.86 -21.56 26.98
C ARG A 287 1.85 -22.68 26.71
N GLU A 288 1.49 -22.89 25.45
CA GLU A 288 0.47 -23.87 25.04
C GLU A 288 1.05 -25.28 24.80
N HIS A 289 2.31 -25.33 24.38
CA HIS A 289 3.05 -26.56 24.04
C HIS A 289 4.47 -26.56 24.60
N PRO A 290 4.66 -26.58 25.93
CA PRO A 290 5.99 -26.47 26.55
C PRO A 290 6.93 -27.65 26.20
N SER A 291 6.37 -28.82 25.89
CA SER A 291 7.11 -30.03 25.50
C SER A 291 6.96 -30.30 24.00
N HIS A 292 7.16 -29.27 23.15
CA HIS A 292 7.08 -29.41 21.70
C HIS A 292 8.15 -30.37 21.16
N ASP A 293 7.81 -31.06 20.08
CA ASP A 293 8.69 -31.97 19.33
C ASP A 293 9.11 -31.40 17.95
N ILE A 294 9.16 -30.08 17.82
CA ILE A 294 9.52 -29.38 16.58
C ILE A 294 11.00 -29.55 16.31
N ASP A 295 11.37 -30.07 15.13
CA ASP A 295 12.76 -30.24 14.68
C ASP A 295 13.26 -29.01 13.89
N VAL A 296 12.35 -28.35 13.15
CA VAL A 296 12.71 -27.28 12.23
C VAL A 296 11.57 -26.27 12.07
N VAL A 297 11.95 -25.00 11.97
CA VAL A 297 11.03 -23.90 11.59
C VAL A 297 11.28 -23.52 10.13
N ILE A 298 10.22 -23.47 9.35
CA ILE A 298 10.23 -23.13 7.93
C ILE A 298 9.27 -21.97 7.67
N PRO A 299 9.74 -20.83 7.12
CA PRO A 299 8.88 -19.72 6.74
C PRO A 299 8.08 -20.02 5.47
N ILE A 300 6.90 -19.42 5.37
CA ILE A 300 6.21 -19.25 4.09
C ILE A 300 6.77 -17.98 3.43
N PRO A 301 7.52 -18.08 2.32
CA PRO A 301 8.19 -16.91 1.75
C PRO A 301 7.20 -15.91 1.13
N ASP A 302 7.47 -14.59 1.18
CA ASP A 302 8.73 -13.99 1.63
C ASP A 302 8.59 -13.27 2.99
N THR A 303 7.38 -12.81 3.34
CA THR A 303 7.09 -11.87 4.44
C THR A 303 7.26 -12.46 5.83
N SER A 304 7.06 -13.78 5.98
CA SER A 304 7.18 -14.45 7.27
C SER A 304 8.62 -14.78 7.71
N ARG A 305 9.62 -14.62 6.83
CA ARG A 305 11.01 -14.99 7.11
C ARG A 305 11.56 -14.40 8.40
N THR A 306 11.32 -13.10 8.60
CA THR A 306 11.81 -12.37 9.78
C THR A 306 11.20 -12.92 11.07
N SER A 307 9.88 -13.14 11.09
CA SER A 307 9.20 -13.72 12.25
C SER A 307 9.60 -15.17 12.50
N ALA A 308 9.74 -15.98 11.45
CA ALA A 308 10.16 -17.37 11.55
C ALA A 308 11.60 -17.52 12.07
N LEU A 309 12.49 -16.60 11.70
CA LEU A 309 13.87 -16.57 12.23
C LEU A 309 13.87 -16.41 13.75
N GLU A 310 13.10 -15.47 14.29
CA GLU A 310 12.97 -15.27 15.73
C GLU A 310 12.33 -16.48 16.42
N VAL A 311 11.31 -17.08 15.77
CA VAL A 311 10.69 -18.29 16.29
C VAL A 311 11.72 -19.42 16.42
N ALA A 312 12.50 -19.69 15.39
CA ALA A 312 13.52 -20.72 15.42
C ALA A 312 14.59 -20.46 16.50
N PHE A 313 15.05 -19.21 16.58
CA PHE A 313 16.06 -18.80 17.57
C PHE A 313 15.58 -19.05 19.01
N HIS A 314 14.40 -18.60 19.36
CA HIS A 314 13.87 -18.71 20.72
C HIS A 314 13.37 -20.11 21.09
N LEU A 315 12.95 -20.94 20.12
CA LEU A 315 12.67 -22.37 20.34
C LEU A 315 13.93 -23.23 20.39
N ASN A 316 15.10 -22.64 20.08
CA ASN A 316 16.37 -23.35 19.96
C ASN A 316 16.32 -24.52 18.96
N VAL A 317 15.66 -24.33 17.82
CA VAL A 317 15.55 -25.29 16.72
C VAL A 317 16.12 -24.70 15.43
N LYS A 318 16.33 -25.55 14.41
CA LYS A 318 16.87 -25.10 13.13
C LYS A 318 15.89 -24.22 12.38
N TYR A 319 16.39 -23.12 11.80
CA TYR A 319 15.70 -22.38 10.73
C TYR A 319 16.12 -22.92 9.37
N ARG A 320 15.20 -23.17 8.46
CA ARG A 320 15.46 -23.63 7.09
C ARG A 320 14.50 -23.00 6.09
N GLU A 321 15.02 -22.65 4.91
CA GLU A 321 14.23 -22.24 3.75
C GLU A 321 13.68 -23.50 3.05
N GLY A 322 12.60 -24.06 3.56
CA GLY A 322 12.02 -25.30 2.99
C GLY A 322 11.14 -25.06 1.76
N PHE A 323 10.72 -23.81 1.50
CA PHE A 323 9.97 -23.43 0.31
C PHE A 323 10.70 -22.37 -0.51
N ILE A 324 10.75 -22.58 -1.82
CA ILE A 324 11.30 -21.61 -2.78
C ILE A 324 10.16 -20.99 -3.57
N LYS A 325 10.06 -19.66 -3.51
CA LYS A 325 9.12 -18.90 -4.31
C LYS A 325 9.65 -18.61 -5.70
N ASN A 326 8.89 -18.93 -6.72
CA ASN A 326 9.20 -18.53 -8.09
C ASN A 326 8.97 -17.02 -8.24
N ARG A 327 10.05 -16.25 -8.40
CA ARG A 327 10.01 -14.78 -8.52
C ARG A 327 9.49 -14.29 -9.87
N TYR A 328 9.47 -15.14 -10.88
CA TYR A 328 9.01 -14.82 -12.24
C TYR A 328 7.51 -15.03 -12.45
N ILE A 329 6.85 -15.71 -11.52
CA ILE A 329 5.39 -15.88 -11.51
C ILE A 329 4.82 -14.80 -10.61
N GLY A 330 4.25 -13.74 -11.22
CA GLY A 330 3.56 -12.68 -10.52
C GLY A 330 2.33 -13.17 -9.73
N ARG A 331 1.67 -12.27 -9.01
CA ARG A 331 0.34 -12.56 -8.44
C ARG A 331 -0.59 -12.86 -9.61
N THR A 332 -1.04 -14.10 -9.72
CA THR A 332 -2.08 -14.47 -10.69
C THR A 332 -3.37 -13.81 -10.22
N PHE A 333 -3.74 -12.73 -10.89
CA PHE A 333 -5.05 -12.13 -10.75
C PHE A 333 -6.10 -13.17 -11.14
N ILE A 334 -6.94 -13.47 -10.16
CA ILE A 334 -8.27 -14.08 -10.28
C ILE A 334 -8.46 -14.90 -11.57
N MET A 335 -7.90 -16.10 -11.61
CA MET A 335 -8.37 -17.09 -12.56
C MET A 335 -9.68 -17.69 -12.04
N PRO A 336 -10.77 -17.70 -12.82
CA PRO A 336 -12.00 -18.36 -12.39
C PRO A 336 -11.78 -19.87 -12.34
N GLY A 337 -12.04 -20.49 -11.17
CA GLY A 337 -12.02 -21.93 -10.99
C GLY A 337 -11.12 -22.43 -9.85
N GLN A 338 -11.66 -23.33 -9.00
CA GLN A 338 -10.91 -23.93 -7.88
C GLN A 338 -9.73 -24.81 -8.34
N THR A 339 -9.83 -25.44 -9.50
CA THR A 339 -8.80 -26.35 -10.02
C THR A 339 -7.58 -25.59 -10.53
N GLU A 340 -7.77 -24.41 -11.11
CA GLU A 340 -6.70 -23.54 -11.57
C GLU A 340 -5.98 -22.86 -10.41
N ARG A 341 -6.68 -22.52 -9.32
CA ARG A 341 -6.07 -22.01 -8.08
C ARG A 341 -5.13 -23.02 -7.43
N LYS A 342 -5.47 -24.32 -7.46
CA LYS A 342 -4.59 -25.39 -6.93
C LYS A 342 -3.28 -25.51 -7.72
N LYS A 343 -3.32 -25.41 -9.04
CA LYS A 343 -2.11 -25.38 -9.89
C LYS A 343 -1.25 -24.14 -9.60
N SER A 344 -1.87 -23.01 -9.30
CA SER A 344 -1.17 -21.74 -9.12
C SER A 344 -0.29 -21.68 -7.85
N VAL A 345 -0.66 -22.34 -6.75
CA VAL A 345 0.18 -22.40 -5.54
C VAL A 345 1.44 -23.24 -5.78
N ARG A 346 1.30 -24.41 -6.41
CA ARG A 346 2.45 -25.27 -6.76
C ARG A 346 3.40 -24.65 -7.78
N GLN A 347 2.90 -23.83 -8.69
CA GLN A 347 3.75 -23.09 -9.61
C GLN A 347 4.55 -21.97 -8.92
N LYS A 348 3.97 -21.39 -7.86
CA LYS A 348 4.59 -20.30 -7.11
C LYS A 348 5.54 -20.75 -6.02
N LEU A 349 5.26 -21.88 -5.37
CA LEU A 349 6.04 -22.43 -4.26
C LEU A 349 6.46 -23.85 -4.57
N ASN A 350 7.74 -24.12 -4.43
CA ASN A 350 8.31 -25.46 -4.56
C ASN A 350 8.96 -25.89 -3.25
N PRO A 351 8.62 -27.07 -2.68
CA PRO A 351 9.27 -27.59 -1.48
C PRO A 351 10.68 -28.12 -1.79
N ILE A 352 11.56 -28.04 -0.80
CA ILE A 352 12.86 -28.71 -0.77
C ILE A 352 12.72 -29.95 0.10
N ASP A 353 12.50 -31.11 -0.48
CA ASP A 353 12.16 -32.37 0.22
C ASP A 353 13.11 -32.69 1.38
N LEU A 354 14.42 -32.45 1.22
CA LEU A 354 15.44 -32.66 2.26
C LEU A 354 15.16 -31.88 3.55
N GLU A 355 14.44 -30.78 3.47
CA GLU A 355 14.12 -29.96 4.63
C GLU A 355 12.85 -30.44 5.36
N PHE A 356 12.04 -31.29 4.73
CA PHE A 356 10.81 -31.85 5.28
C PHE A 356 10.94 -33.32 5.69
N ASN A 357 11.65 -34.13 4.92
CA ASN A 357 11.66 -35.58 5.07
C ASN A 357 12.09 -36.02 6.46
N GLY A 358 11.21 -36.79 7.12
CA GLY A 358 11.42 -37.37 8.44
C GLY A 358 11.39 -36.38 9.61
N LYS A 359 10.98 -35.13 9.40
CA LYS A 359 11.02 -34.07 10.43
C LYS A 359 9.63 -33.66 10.91
N ASN A 360 9.56 -33.18 12.14
CA ASN A 360 8.42 -32.46 12.70
C ASN A 360 8.62 -30.97 12.40
N VAL A 361 7.82 -30.43 11.49
CA VAL A 361 8.02 -29.10 10.91
C VAL A 361 7.03 -28.10 11.49
N LEU A 362 7.52 -26.93 11.91
CA LEU A 362 6.70 -25.76 12.19
C LEU A 362 6.76 -24.81 10.99
N LEU A 363 5.66 -24.68 10.28
CA LEU A 363 5.47 -23.67 9.24
C LEU A 363 5.04 -22.36 9.90
N VAL A 364 5.71 -21.25 9.56
CA VAL A 364 5.35 -19.91 10.03
C VAL A 364 4.91 -19.06 8.85
N ASP A 365 3.66 -18.59 8.90
CA ASP A 365 3.11 -17.64 7.93
C ASP A 365 3.00 -16.24 8.54
N ASP A 366 2.94 -15.21 7.72
CA ASP A 366 2.71 -13.85 8.21
C ASP A 366 1.27 -13.69 8.74
N SER A 367 0.29 -14.23 8.04
CA SER A 367 -1.14 -14.17 8.40
C SER A 367 -1.93 -15.31 7.78
N ILE A 368 -2.95 -15.76 8.47
CA ILE A 368 -3.90 -16.75 7.94
C ILE A 368 -5.27 -16.08 7.80
N VAL A 369 -5.75 -15.95 6.56
CA VAL A 369 -7.03 -15.30 6.24
C VAL A 369 -8.10 -16.35 5.92
N ARG A 370 -8.06 -16.97 4.73
CA ARG A 370 -9.04 -17.99 4.30
C ARG A 370 -8.67 -19.42 4.69
N GLY A 371 -7.40 -19.68 4.97
CA GLY A 371 -6.88 -21.02 5.26
C GLY A 371 -6.78 -21.97 4.06
N THR A 372 -7.29 -21.62 2.88
CA THR A 372 -7.18 -22.46 1.67
C THR A 372 -5.74 -22.65 1.22
N THR A 373 -4.97 -21.58 1.17
CA THR A 373 -3.53 -21.61 0.86
C THR A 373 -2.77 -22.39 1.93
N SER A 374 -3.09 -22.19 3.20
CA SER A 374 -2.46 -22.91 4.32
C SER A 374 -2.67 -24.41 4.23
N LYS A 375 -3.89 -24.87 3.88
CA LYS A 375 -4.17 -26.29 3.64
C LYS A 375 -3.32 -26.88 2.52
N GLN A 376 -3.13 -26.16 1.42
CA GLN A 376 -2.30 -26.59 0.30
C GLN A 376 -0.82 -26.67 0.68
N ILE A 377 -0.32 -25.68 1.42
CA ILE A 377 1.08 -25.64 1.89
C ILE A 377 1.36 -26.77 2.87
N ILE A 378 0.43 -27.04 3.82
CA ILE A 378 0.52 -28.17 4.73
C ILE A 378 0.56 -29.50 3.96
N GLN A 379 -0.28 -29.64 2.93
CA GLN A 379 -0.30 -30.84 2.08
C GLN A 379 1.03 -31.00 1.32
N MET A 380 1.59 -29.93 0.78
CA MET A 380 2.89 -29.98 0.10
C MET A 380 4.02 -30.40 1.07
N ALA A 381 4.01 -29.90 2.32
CA ALA A 381 4.97 -30.31 3.33
C ALA A 381 4.88 -31.80 3.68
N ARG A 382 3.65 -32.35 3.77
CA ARG A 382 3.40 -33.78 3.99
C ARG A 382 3.87 -34.62 2.80
N GLU A 383 3.57 -34.19 1.58
CA GLU A 383 4.02 -34.86 0.35
C GLU A 383 5.56 -34.88 0.22
N ALA A 384 6.24 -33.84 0.77
CA ALA A 384 7.69 -33.75 0.87
C ALA A 384 8.28 -34.61 2.02
N GLY A 385 7.47 -35.39 2.71
CA GLY A 385 7.89 -36.39 3.71
C GLY A 385 7.97 -35.90 5.14
N ALA A 386 7.32 -34.78 5.51
CA ALA A 386 7.25 -34.33 6.90
C ALA A 386 6.47 -35.36 7.77
N ASN A 387 7.01 -35.70 8.96
CA ASN A 387 6.34 -36.57 9.92
C ASN A 387 5.12 -35.88 10.55
N LYS A 388 5.35 -34.65 11.04
CA LYS A 388 4.29 -33.78 11.57
C LYS A 388 4.44 -32.38 10.97
N VAL A 389 3.32 -31.73 10.77
CA VAL A 389 3.27 -30.34 10.30
C VAL A 389 2.43 -29.52 11.27
N TYR A 390 3.08 -28.59 11.94
CA TYR A 390 2.48 -27.53 12.72
C TYR A 390 2.41 -26.27 11.87
N MET A 391 1.40 -25.43 12.07
CA MET A 391 1.30 -24.16 11.39
C MET A 391 0.97 -23.04 12.37
N ALA A 392 1.71 -21.96 12.27
CA ALA A 392 1.54 -20.79 13.12
C ALA A 392 1.47 -19.50 12.27
N SER A 393 0.67 -18.55 12.72
CA SER A 393 0.54 -17.20 12.15
C SER A 393 1.26 -16.19 13.03
N ALA A 394 2.12 -15.38 12.44
CA ALA A 394 2.79 -14.30 13.15
C ALA A 394 1.83 -13.15 13.50
N ALA A 395 0.83 -12.90 12.63
CA ALA A 395 -0.22 -11.93 12.89
C ALA A 395 -1.32 -12.50 13.79
N PRO A 396 -2.05 -11.62 14.50
CA PRO A 396 -3.25 -12.02 15.21
C PRO A 396 -4.34 -12.55 14.27
N PRO A 397 -5.33 -13.28 14.80
CA PRO A 397 -6.45 -13.82 14.03
C PRO A 397 -7.23 -12.73 13.28
N VAL A 398 -7.43 -12.91 11.98
CA VAL A 398 -8.30 -12.05 11.16
C VAL A 398 -9.75 -12.47 11.39
N ARG A 399 -10.55 -11.58 11.99
CA ARG A 399 -11.95 -11.85 12.36
C ARG A 399 -12.96 -11.09 11.52
N TYR A 400 -12.56 -9.98 10.93
CA TYR A 400 -13.44 -9.09 10.17
C TYR A 400 -12.78 -8.67 8.87
N PRO A 401 -13.54 -8.41 7.80
CA PRO A 401 -13.04 -7.81 6.57
C PRO A 401 -12.43 -6.44 6.84
N ASN A 402 -11.41 -6.09 6.06
CA ASN A 402 -10.88 -4.73 6.07
C ASN A 402 -11.65 -3.87 5.06
N VAL A 403 -12.09 -2.68 5.48
CA VAL A 403 -12.85 -1.74 4.65
C VAL A 403 -12.02 -0.54 4.16
N TYR A 404 -10.72 -0.54 4.46
CA TYR A 404 -9.82 0.60 4.18
C TYR A 404 -8.82 0.33 3.06
N GLY A 405 -9.15 -0.49 2.08
CA GLY A 405 -8.33 -0.71 0.89
C GLY A 405 -7.46 -1.97 0.90
N ILE A 406 -7.82 -2.97 1.71
CA ILE A 406 -7.27 -4.32 1.62
C ILE A 406 -8.37 -5.23 1.08
N ASP A 407 -8.11 -5.90 -0.05
CA ASP A 407 -9.02 -6.93 -0.56
C ASP A 407 -9.02 -8.11 0.41
N MET A 408 -10.09 -8.20 1.22
CA MET A 408 -10.34 -9.31 2.13
C MET A 408 -11.61 -10.05 1.75
N PRO A 409 -11.66 -11.35 2.02
CA PRO A 409 -12.85 -12.17 1.73
C PRO A 409 -14.05 -11.72 2.57
N ALA A 410 -15.23 -12.18 2.14
CA ALA A 410 -16.45 -12.05 2.92
C ALA A 410 -16.27 -12.71 4.31
N PRO A 411 -17.02 -12.26 5.34
CA PRO A 411 -16.86 -12.76 6.71
C PRO A 411 -16.94 -14.29 6.81
N GLU A 412 -17.79 -14.92 5.98
CA GLU A 412 -18.04 -16.37 5.93
C GLU A 412 -16.83 -17.16 5.40
N GLU A 413 -15.96 -16.52 4.64
CA GLU A 413 -14.75 -17.13 4.10
C GLU A 413 -13.54 -17.00 5.05
N LEU A 414 -13.64 -16.25 6.14
CA LEU A 414 -12.58 -16.12 7.13
C LEU A 414 -12.47 -17.42 7.95
N LEU A 415 -11.26 -17.97 8.05
CA LEU A 415 -11.00 -19.26 8.72
C LEU A 415 -11.56 -19.29 10.15
N LEU A 416 -11.43 -18.22 10.90
CA LEU A 416 -11.83 -18.17 12.31
C LEU A 416 -13.33 -17.98 12.52
N THR A 417 -14.02 -17.38 11.59
CA THR A 417 -15.49 -17.31 11.61
C THR A 417 -16.08 -18.70 11.36
N THR A 418 -15.51 -19.43 10.40
CA THR A 418 -15.94 -20.81 10.08
C THR A 418 -15.70 -21.77 11.24
N VAL A 419 -14.58 -21.68 11.95
CA VAL A 419 -14.27 -22.54 13.11
C VAL A 419 -15.15 -22.21 14.32
N ALA A 420 -15.55 -20.96 14.51
CA ALA A 420 -16.46 -20.55 15.58
C ALA A 420 -17.90 -21.07 15.36
N LEU A 421 -18.32 -21.23 14.11
CA LEU A 421 -19.64 -21.79 13.75
C LEU A 421 -19.69 -23.33 13.81
N MET A 422 -18.53 -24.01 13.87
CA MET A 422 -18.41 -25.46 13.97
C MET A 422 -18.28 -26.00 15.41
N LYS A 423 -18.37 -25.15 16.43
CA LYS A 423 -18.48 -25.50 17.83
C LYS A 423 -19.96 -25.52 18.25
#